data_466311b3de2e3d8db94fdbf3ef1c7909
#
_entry.id   466311b3de2e3d8db94fdbf3ef1c7909
#
_cell.length_a   1.000
_cell.length_b   1.000
_cell.length_c   1.000
_cell.angle_alpha   90.00
_cell.angle_beta   90.00
_cell.angle_gamma   90.00
#
_symmetry.space_group_name_H-M   'P 1'
#
loop_
_entity.id
_entity.type
_entity.pdbx_description
1 polymer ?
#
loop_
_entity_poly.entity_id
_entity_poly.type
_entity_poly.pdbx_seq_one_letter_code
_entity_poly.pdbx_strand_id
1 'polypeptide(L)'
;MTKYKTIVADPPWKYGKWGKASDSPLARKKFPNGQWEKDFEIPYNTMSVKEIKALNVAGLADENCELYLWTTQKYLPDAFEVLKAWGFKYCQTLTWCKTPRGTGQGGVYCPTTEFLILGRKGKAPKTTRINTTWWNVKRTANHSKKPEFFQDLIETVSDAPRLEMFARRERENWDVWGNEVESSVAL
;
A
#
# COMPACT_ATOMS: atom_id res chain seq x y z
N MET A 1 -11.25 -23.98 -0.35
CA MET A 1 -10.92 -22.53 -0.35
C MET A 1 -9.71 -22.32 -1.21
N THR A 2 -9.76 -21.39 -2.15
CA THR A 2 -8.63 -21.06 -3.03
C THR A 2 -7.44 -20.58 -2.20
N LYS A 3 -6.24 -21.03 -2.53
CA LYS A 3 -4.98 -20.53 -1.97
C LYS A 3 -4.28 -19.68 -3.02
N TYR A 4 -3.82 -18.51 -2.62
CA TYR A 4 -3.25 -17.52 -3.53
C TYR A 4 -1.73 -17.60 -3.56
N LYS A 5 -1.18 -17.58 -4.76
CA LYS A 5 0.26 -17.49 -4.99
C LYS A 5 0.77 -16.05 -5.01
N THR A 6 -0.14 -15.10 -5.26
CA THR A 6 0.16 -13.67 -5.22
C THR A 6 -0.94 -12.93 -4.47
N ILE A 7 -0.54 -12.13 -3.49
CA ILE A 7 -1.44 -11.25 -2.73
C ILE A 7 -0.90 -9.82 -2.83
N VAL A 8 -1.75 -8.88 -3.22
CA VAL A 8 -1.48 -7.44 -3.16
C VAL A 8 -2.38 -6.84 -2.08
N ALA A 9 -1.83 -6.04 -1.19
CA ALA A 9 -2.58 -5.40 -0.12
C ALA A 9 -2.26 -3.90 -0.02
N ASP A 10 -3.29 -3.05 0.00
CA ASP A 10 -3.19 -1.60 0.25
C ASP A 10 -3.99 -1.22 1.49
N PRO A 11 -3.49 -1.53 2.71
CA PRO A 11 -4.26 -1.32 3.92
C PRO A 11 -4.65 0.16 4.12
N PRO A 12 -5.85 0.44 4.62
CA PRO A 12 -6.29 1.78 4.93
C PRO A 12 -5.67 2.26 6.26
N TRP A 13 -4.38 2.57 6.22
CA TRP A 13 -3.60 3.00 7.38
C TRP A 13 -4.26 4.18 8.10
N LYS A 14 -4.35 4.12 9.42
CA LYS A 14 -4.97 5.17 10.24
C LYS A 14 -4.04 6.37 10.40
N TYR A 15 -4.23 7.38 9.58
CA TYR A 15 -3.54 8.65 9.79
C TYR A 15 -4.24 9.41 10.91
N GLY A 16 -3.51 9.67 12.01
CA GLY A 16 -3.97 10.59 13.05
C GLY A 16 -4.11 12.02 12.50
N LYS A 17 -4.86 12.86 13.19
CA LYS A 17 -4.86 14.30 12.89
C LYS A 17 -3.41 14.78 12.89
N TRP A 18 -2.98 15.40 11.82
CA TRP A 18 -1.67 16.07 11.77
C TRP A 18 -1.69 17.15 12.85
N GLY A 19 -0.60 17.28 13.61
CA GLY A 19 -0.46 18.35 14.59
C GLY A 19 -0.78 19.71 13.94
N LYS A 20 -1.31 20.65 14.70
CA LYS A 20 -1.70 21.97 14.20
C LYS A 20 -0.58 22.52 13.33
N ALA A 21 -0.89 22.91 12.10
CA ALA A 21 0.07 23.54 11.17
C ALA A 21 0.75 24.77 11.77
N SER A 22 0.17 25.33 12.86
CA SER A 22 0.73 26.39 13.68
C SER A 22 2.13 26.11 14.25
N ASP A 23 2.52 24.84 14.37
CA ASP A 23 3.78 24.47 15.03
C ASP A 23 4.98 24.44 14.08
N SER A 24 4.75 24.54 12.77
CA SER A 24 5.83 24.62 11.78
C SER A 24 6.17 26.07 11.45
N PRO A 25 7.42 26.53 11.64
CA PRO A 25 7.85 27.89 11.26
C PRO A 25 7.61 28.20 9.79
N LEU A 26 7.73 27.20 8.90
CA LEU A 26 7.48 27.32 7.45
C LEU A 26 5.99 27.45 7.15
N ALA A 27 5.12 26.75 7.87
CA ALA A 27 3.68 26.86 7.71
C ALA A 27 3.18 28.24 8.15
N ARG A 28 3.69 28.78 9.28
CA ARG A 28 3.39 30.13 9.74
C ARG A 28 3.78 31.21 8.74
N LYS A 29 4.93 31.06 8.08
CA LYS A 29 5.41 32.01 7.05
C LYS A 29 4.55 32.00 5.79
N LYS A 30 4.06 30.84 5.36
CA LYS A 30 3.29 30.67 4.13
C LYS A 30 1.80 30.94 4.27
N PHE A 31 1.26 30.79 5.48
CA PHE A 31 -0.17 30.88 5.79
C PHE A 31 -0.40 31.57 7.13
N PRO A 32 -0.18 32.91 7.19
CA PRO A 32 -0.25 33.66 8.44
C PRO A 32 -1.63 33.67 9.10
N ASN A 33 -2.70 33.35 8.36
CA ASN A 33 -4.09 33.43 8.81
C ASN A 33 -4.67 32.10 9.31
N GLY A 34 -3.87 31.06 9.58
CA GLY A 34 -4.38 29.81 10.14
C GLY A 34 -5.32 29.00 9.22
N GLN A 35 -5.38 29.28 7.93
CA GLN A 35 -6.31 28.68 6.97
C GLN A 35 -6.14 27.16 6.72
N TRP A 36 -5.38 26.46 7.56
CA TRP A 36 -5.15 25.02 7.45
C TRP A 36 -6.01 24.16 8.38
N GLU A 37 -6.95 24.76 9.10
CA GLU A 37 -7.86 24.05 10.01
C GLU A 37 -9.03 23.35 9.31
N LYS A 38 -8.94 23.06 8.02
CA LYS A 38 -9.85 22.07 7.44
C LYS A 38 -9.39 20.71 7.90
N ASP A 39 -10.15 20.13 8.81
CA ASP A 39 -10.05 18.71 9.17
C ASP A 39 -10.04 17.89 7.86
N PHE A 40 -8.88 17.38 7.49
CA PHE A 40 -8.76 16.49 6.35
C PHE A 40 -9.25 15.12 6.84
N GLU A 41 -10.57 14.94 6.82
CA GLU A 41 -11.16 13.63 7.06
C GLU A 41 -10.90 12.77 5.83
N ILE A 42 -10.27 11.63 6.08
CA ILE A 42 -10.10 10.60 5.06
C ILE A 42 -11.49 10.02 4.80
N PRO A 43 -12.00 10.03 3.54
CA PRO A 43 -13.38 9.67 3.23
C PRO A 43 -13.67 8.16 3.29
N TYR A 44 -12.82 7.37 3.96
CA TYR A 44 -12.97 5.92 4.11
C TYR A 44 -12.57 5.46 5.51
N ASN A 45 -13.13 4.33 5.93
CA ASN A 45 -12.81 3.70 7.21
C ASN A 45 -11.34 3.29 7.24
N THR A 46 -10.62 3.75 8.27
CA THR A 46 -9.21 3.40 8.49
C THR A 46 -9.09 2.28 9.51
N MET A 47 -8.01 1.50 9.42
CA MET A 47 -7.68 0.43 10.36
C MET A 47 -6.41 0.76 11.14
N SER A 48 -6.39 0.40 12.41
CA SER A 48 -5.16 0.44 13.21
C SER A 48 -4.19 -0.66 12.74
N VAL A 49 -2.91 -0.49 13.03
CA VAL A 49 -1.88 -1.51 12.74
C VAL A 49 -2.22 -2.85 13.41
N LYS A 50 -2.81 -2.81 14.63
CA LYS A 50 -3.25 -4.01 15.35
C LYS A 50 -4.34 -4.78 14.59
N GLU A 51 -5.34 -4.07 14.08
CA GLU A 51 -6.43 -4.68 13.29
C GLU A 51 -5.90 -5.25 11.98
N ILE A 52 -5.02 -4.53 11.27
CA ILE A 52 -4.40 -5.01 10.04
C ILE A 52 -3.59 -6.28 10.31
N LYS A 53 -2.77 -6.33 11.36
CA LYS A 53 -1.99 -7.52 11.76
C LYS A 53 -2.87 -8.72 12.11
N ALA A 54 -4.08 -8.49 12.61
CA ALA A 54 -5.00 -9.54 13.02
C ALA A 54 -5.73 -10.25 11.86
N LEU A 55 -5.68 -9.70 10.64
CA LEU A 55 -6.28 -10.35 9.47
C LEU A 55 -5.59 -11.68 9.16
N ASN A 56 -6.39 -12.71 8.87
CA ASN A 56 -5.90 -14.07 8.60
C ASN A 56 -5.37 -14.23 7.16
N VAL A 57 -4.42 -13.37 6.76
CA VAL A 57 -3.80 -13.43 5.43
C VAL A 57 -2.99 -14.70 5.23
N ALA A 58 -2.34 -15.20 6.29
CA ALA A 58 -1.63 -16.48 6.25
C ALA A 58 -2.53 -17.66 5.84
N GLY A 59 -3.80 -17.61 6.23
CA GLY A 59 -4.80 -18.61 5.87
C GLY A 59 -5.20 -18.59 4.39
N LEU A 60 -5.05 -17.48 3.69
CA LEU A 60 -5.32 -17.34 2.25
C LEU A 60 -4.10 -17.70 1.39
N ALA A 61 -2.89 -17.55 1.93
CA ALA A 61 -1.65 -17.76 1.21
C ALA A 61 -1.39 -19.25 0.90
N ASP A 62 -0.96 -19.52 -0.34
CA ASP A 62 -0.37 -20.80 -0.73
C ASP A 62 0.93 -21.08 0.04
N GLU A 63 1.44 -22.31 -0.02
CA GLU A 63 2.76 -22.66 0.54
C GLU A 63 3.90 -21.85 -0.11
N ASN A 64 3.74 -21.51 -1.41
CA ASN A 64 4.64 -20.64 -2.17
C ASN A 64 3.86 -19.40 -2.61
N CYS A 65 3.99 -18.31 -1.85
CA CYS A 65 3.21 -17.10 -2.04
C CYS A 65 4.07 -15.85 -1.94
N GLU A 66 3.82 -14.89 -2.81
CA GLU A 66 4.36 -13.54 -2.76
C GLU A 66 3.31 -12.55 -2.26
N LEU A 67 3.68 -11.72 -1.31
CA LEU A 67 2.89 -10.61 -0.80
C LEU A 67 3.51 -9.29 -1.22
N TYR A 68 2.71 -8.44 -1.84
CA TYR A 68 3.04 -7.06 -2.18
C TYR A 68 2.23 -6.12 -1.28
N LEU A 69 2.88 -5.52 -0.29
CA LEU A 69 2.23 -4.68 0.73
C LEU A 69 2.54 -3.21 0.49
N TRP A 70 1.50 -2.43 0.13
CA TRP A 70 1.61 -0.99 -0.01
C TRP A 70 1.74 -0.29 1.34
N THR A 71 2.67 0.66 1.39
CA THR A 71 2.85 1.51 2.56
C THR A 71 3.43 2.88 2.21
N THR A 72 3.35 3.79 3.15
CA THR A 72 3.98 5.12 3.06
C THR A 72 5.16 5.20 4.01
N GLN A 73 5.96 6.27 3.91
CA GLN A 73 7.12 6.48 4.80
C GLN A 73 6.74 6.44 6.28
N LYS A 74 5.56 6.98 6.64
CA LYS A 74 5.09 6.98 8.03
C LYS A 74 4.91 5.57 8.58
N TYR A 75 4.35 4.67 7.78
CA TYR A 75 4.00 3.30 8.19
C TYR A 75 5.01 2.25 7.72
N LEU A 76 6.17 2.68 7.19
CA LEU A 76 7.18 1.74 6.72
C LEU A 76 7.66 0.76 7.81
N PRO A 77 7.96 1.20 9.05
CA PRO A 77 8.30 0.27 10.14
C PRO A 77 7.16 -0.70 10.48
N ASP A 78 5.93 -0.17 10.57
CA ASP A 78 4.75 -0.99 10.87
C ASP A 78 4.45 -2.01 9.78
N ALA A 79 4.70 -1.66 8.52
CA ALA A 79 4.48 -2.57 7.38
C ALA A 79 5.39 -3.80 7.44
N PHE A 80 6.63 -3.69 7.91
CA PHE A 80 7.49 -4.87 8.16
C PHE A 80 6.92 -5.76 9.25
N GLU A 81 6.33 -5.17 10.30
CA GLU A 81 5.68 -5.92 11.37
C GLU A 81 4.40 -6.61 10.89
N VAL A 82 3.60 -5.96 10.02
CA VAL A 82 2.43 -6.57 9.38
C VAL A 82 2.84 -7.75 8.51
N LEU A 83 3.85 -7.57 7.67
CA LEU A 83 4.39 -8.61 6.79
C LEU A 83 4.80 -9.85 7.59
N LYS A 84 5.52 -9.65 8.70
CA LYS A 84 5.92 -10.72 9.61
C LYS A 84 4.74 -11.39 10.30
N ALA A 85 3.73 -10.61 10.75
CA ALA A 85 2.54 -11.13 11.40
C ALA A 85 1.71 -12.01 10.46
N TRP A 86 1.70 -11.70 9.16
CA TRP A 86 1.04 -12.48 8.13
C TRP A 86 1.87 -13.69 7.65
N GLY A 87 3.05 -13.94 8.25
CA GLY A 87 3.87 -15.12 7.98
C GLY A 87 4.80 -15.01 6.79
N PHE A 88 5.07 -13.80 6.29
CA PHE A 88 5.96 -13.57 5.16
C PHE A 88 7.35 -13.09 5.62
N LYS A 89 8.37 -13.48 4.87
CA LYS A 89 9.73 -12.97 5.03
C LYS A 89 9.98 -11.84 4.04
N TYR A 90 10.53 -10.73 4.51
CA TYR A 90 10.91 -9.60 3.66
C TYR A 90 11.91 -10.02 2.58
N CYS A 91 11.71 -9.58 1.36
CA CYS A 91 12.58 -9.80 0.21
C CYS A 91 13.14 -8.52 -0.37
N GLN A 92 12.25 -7.56 -0.69
CA GLN A 92 12.62 -6.36 -1.44
C GLN A 92 11.65 -5.21 -1.14
N THR A 93 12.14 -3.99 -1.23
CA THR A 93 11.29 -2.78 -1.26
C THR A 93 11.29 -2.20 -2.67
N LEU A 94 10.12 -2.07 -3.25
CA LEU A 94 9.88 -1.40 -4.52
C LEU A 94 9.41 0.02 -4.24
N THR A 95 9.89 1.00 -5.00
CA THR A 95 9.61 2.41 -4.75
C THR A 95 8.84 3.04 -5.91
N TRP A 96 7.66 3.55 -5.62
CA TRP A 96 6.94 4.41 -6.52
C TRP A 96 7.34 5.87 -6.30
N CYS A 97 8.03 6.46 -7.28
CA CYS A 97 8.31 7.90 -7.34
C CYS A 97 7.13 8.59 -8.04
N LYS A 98 6.41 9.45 -7.31
CA LYS A 98 5.19 10.10 -7.81
C LYS A 98 5.53 11.29 -8.70
N THR A 99 5.10 11.26 -9.96
CA THR A 99 5.25 12.38 -10.91
C THR A 99 3.90 12.79 -11.49
N PRO A 100 3.71 14.08 -11.87
CA PRO A 100 4.42 15.24 -11.35
C PRO A 100 4.27 15.35 -9.83
N ARG A 101 5.15 16.12 -9.20
CA ARG A 101 5.23 16.24 -7.73
C ARG A 101 3.87 16.38 -7.08
N GLY A 102 3.39 15.33 -6.41
CA GLY A 102 2.39 15.47 -5.38
C GLY A 102 3.15 15.73 -4.09
N THR A 103 3.22 16.98 -3.66
CA THR A 103 3.74 17.28 -2.34
C THR A 103 2.76 16.74 -1.33
N GLY A 104 3.09 15.60 -0.71
CA GLY A 104 2.46 15.21 0.54
C GLY A 104 2.73 16.29 1.59
N GLN A 105 1.85 16.41 2.55
CA GLN A 105 2.11 17.24 3.72
C GLN A 105 3.29 16.59 4.47
N GLY A 106 4.41 17.26 4.50
CA GLY A 106 5.62 16.83 5.20
C GLY A 106 6.23 18.00 5.96
N GLY A 107 7.11 17.69 6.89
CA GLY A 107 7.90 18.71 7.62
C GLY A 107 8.95 19.34 6.70
N VAL A 108 10.22 19.09 6.98
CA VAL A 108 11.34 19.58 6.16
C VAL A 108 11.35 18.90 4.79
N TYR A 109 11.05 17.61 4.74
CA TYR A 109 10.99 16.81 3.52
C TYR A 109 9.55 16.43 3.21
N CYS A 110 9.09 16.79 2.00
CA CYS A 110 7.77 16.38 1.50
C CYS A 110 7.85 14.97 0.92
N PRO A 111 7.01 14.01 1.38
CA PRO A 111 7.01 12.65 0.84
C PRO A 111 6.51 12.64 -0.60
N THR A 112 7.39 12.26 -1.52
CA THR A 112 7.12 12.14 -2.95
C THR A 112 7.12 10.69 -3.43
N THR A 113 7.29 9.75 -2.50
CA THR A 113 7.35 8.32 -2.77
C THR A 113 6.35 7.53 -1.94
N GLU A 114 5.95 6.39 -2.46
CA GLU A 114 5.32 5.30 -1.72
C GLU A 114 6.08 4.00 -1.95
N PHE A 115 5.88 3.03 -1.08
CA PHE A 115 6.61 1.78 -1.11
C PHE A 115 5.67 0.60 -1.28
N LEU A 116 6.13 -0.37 -2.06
CA LEU A 116 5.51 -1.67 -2.22
C LEU A 116 6.51 -2.71 -1.71
N ILE A 117 6.23 -3.26 -0.53
CA ILE A 117 7.12 -4.21 0.13
C ILE A 117 6.78 -5.60 -0.37
N LEU A 118 7.77 -6.27 -0.98
CA LEU A 118 7.70 -7.67 -1.35
C LEU A 118 8.11 -8.55 -0.17
N GLY A 119 7.20 -9.39 0.27
CA GLY A 119 7.44 -10.50 1.17
C GLY A 119 7.17 -11.83 0.49
N ARG A 120 7.81 -12.89 0.99
CA ARG A 120 7.66 -14.23 0.43
C ARG A 120 7.47 -15.29 1.50
N LYS A 121 6.62 -16.26 1.19
CA LYS A 121 6.44 -17.52 1.87
C LYS A 121 6.84 -18.63 0.90
N GLY A 122 7.63 -19.60 1.35
CA GLY A 122 8.07 -20.70 0.48
C GLY A 122 9.08 -20.29 -0.60
N LYS A 123 8.95 -20.88 -1.79
CA LYS A 123 9.86 -20.71 -2.92
C LYS A 123 9.47 -19.54 -3.80
N ALA A 124 10.48 -18.89 -4.41
CA ALA A 124 10.26 -17.87 -5.43
C ALA A 124 9.64 -18.45 -6.71
N PRO A 125 8.77 -17.70 -7.43
CA PRO A 125 8.35 -18.07 -8.75
C PRO A 125 9.54 -18.08 -9.72
N LYS A 126 9.45 -18.89 -10.77
CA LYS A 126 10.39 -18.83 -11.88
C LYS A 126 9.93 -17.72 -12.83
N THR A 127 10.64 -16.62 -12.85
CA THR A 127 10.20 -15.44 -13.60
C THR A 127 11.37 -14.69 -14.22
N THR A 128 11.05 -13.71 -15.06
CA THR A 128 12.00 -12.79 -15.66
C THR A 128 12.56 -11.82 -14.62
N ARG A 129 13.83 -11.51 -14.74
CA ARG A 129 14.49 -10.53 -13.86
C ARG A 129 14.06 -9.12 -14.22
N ILE A 130 13.67 -8.33 -13.21
CA ILE A 130 13.47 -6.88 -13.30
C ILE A 130 14.72 -6.17 -12.80
N ASN A 131 15.30 -5.28 -13.61
CA ASN A 131 16.59 -4.65 -13.33
C ASN A 131 16.50 -3.34 -12.54
N THR A 132 15.35 -3.04 -11.94
CA THR A 132 15.14 -1.84 -11.11
C THR A 132 14.21 -2.15 -9.95
N THR A 133 14.30 -1.35 -8.90
CA THR A 133 13.38 -1.39 -7.75
C THR A 133 12.63 -0.09 -7.55
N TRP A 134 12.71 0.84 -8.51
CA TRP A 134 12.00 2.12 -8.46
C TRP A 134 11.47 2.52 -9.83
N TRP A 135 10.33 3.21 -9.84
CA TRP A 135 9.68 3.69 -11.06
C TRP A 135 9.10 5.07 -10.87
N ASN A 136 9.28 5.94 -11.88
CA ASN A 136 8.55 7.19 -12.00
C ASN A 136 7.22 6.92 -12.69
N VAL A 137 6.14 6.92 -11.93
CA VAL A 137 4.79 6.70 -12.46
C VAL A 137 3.90 7.88 -12.09
N LYS A 138 3.15 8.38 -13.08
CA LYS A 138 2.20 9.47 -12.88
C LYS A 138 1.14 9.08 -11.85
N ARG A 139 0.82 10.01 -10.94
CA ARG A 139 -0.31 9.85 -10.03
C ARG A 139 -1.61 9.79 -10.82
N THR A 140 -2.53 8.95 -10.35
CA THR A 140 -3.92 9.00 -10.80
C THR A 140 -4.60 10.26 -10.27
N ALA A 141 -5.65 10.74 -10.96
CA ALA A 141 -6.41 11.92 -10.51
C ALA A 141 -7.13 11.69 -9.17
N ASN A 142 -7.46 10.44 -8.86
CA ASN A 142 -8.18 10.07 -7.63
C ASN A 142 -7.21 9.89 -6.47
N HIS A 143 -7.55 10.48 -5.32
CA HIS A 143 -6.78 10.30 -4.09
C HIS A 143 -6.64 8.83 -3.69
N SER A 144 -5.44 8.47 -3.26
CA SER A 144 -5.07 7.13 -2.76
C SER A 144 -5.16 5.97 -3.76
N LYS A 145 -5.58 6.17 -5.02
CA LYS A 145 -5.57 5.10 -6.03
C LYS A 145 -4.13 4.82 -6.47
N LYS A 146 -3.72 3.56 -6.37
CA LYS A 146 -2.42 3.11 -6.88
C LYS A 146 -2.44 3.02 -8.42
N PRO A 147 -1.32 3.33 -9.10
CA PRO A 147 -1.22 3.15 -10.55
C PRO A 147 -1.38 1.68 -10.94
N GLU A 148 -2.13 1.43 -12.00
CA GLU A 148 -2.34 0.08 -12.56
C GLU A 148 -1.03 -0.56 -13.00
N PHE A 149 -0.08 0.26 -13.41
CA PHE A 149 1.27 -0.15 -13.75
C PHE A 149 1.88 -1.17 -12.79
N PHE A 150 1.67 -1.02 -11.48
CA PHE A 150 2.25 -1.95 -10.50
C PHE A 150 1.54 -3.30 -10.49
N GLN A 151 0.23 -3.35 -10.73
CA GLN A 151 -0.48 -4.61 -10.89
C GLN A 151 -0.06 -5.31 -12.19
N ASP A 152 0.06 -4.56 -13.30
CA ASP A 152 0.58 -5.08 -14.57
C ASP A 152 1.99 -5.65 -14.39
N LEU A 153 2.87 -4.93 -13.69
CA LEU A 153 4.22 -5.38 -13.36
C LEU A 153 4.20 -6.69 -12.56
N ILE A 154 3.36 -6.77 -11.51
CA ILE A 154 3.23 -7.97 -10.68
C ILE A 154 2.75 -9.15 -11.50
N GLU A 155 1.80 -8.96 -12.43
CA GLU A 155 1.32 -10.02 -13.32
C GLU A 155 2.43 -10.62 -14.19
N THR A 156 3.45 -9.85 -14.54
CA THR A 156 4.57 -10.33 -15.35
C THR A 156 5.58 -11.19 -14.58
N VAL A 157 5.60 -11.07 -13.24
CA VAL A 157 6.65 -11.69 -12.41
C VAL A 157 6.14 -12.66 -11.36
N SER A 158 4.85 -12.68 -11.08
CA SER A 158 4.25 -13.49 -10.02
C SER A 158 3.08 -14.34 -10.53
N ASP A 159 2.95 -15.53 -9.96
CA ASP A 159 2.01 -16.56 -10.39
C ASP A 159 0.56 -16.27 -9.97
N ALA A 160 -0.40 -16.78 -10.75
CA ALA A 160 -1.80 -16.92 -10.34
C ALA A 160 -1.99 -18.21 -9.49
N PRO A 161 -3.07 -18.32 -8.68
CA PRO A 161 -4.13 -17.33 -8.51
C PRO A 161 -3.71 -16.12 -7.70
N ARG A 162 -4.36 -14.96 -7.97
CA ARG A 162 -4.03 -13.66 -7.42
C ARG A 162 -5.19 -13.08 -6.60
N LEU A 163 -4.87 -12.39 -5.50
CA LEU A 163 -5.83 -11.68 -4.65
C LEU A 163 -5.39 -10.24 -4.45
N GLU A 164 -6.30 -9.28 -4.68
CA GLU A 164 -6.16 -7.90 -4.22
C GLU A 164 -6.98 -7.68 -2.95
N MET A 165 -6.29 -7.38 -1.84
CA MET A 165 -6.90 -7.03 -0.57
C MET A 165 -7.07 -5.52 -0.44
N PHE A 166 -8.18 -5.09 0.17
CA PHE A 166 -8.61 -3.69 0.26
C PHE A 166 -8.89 -3.10 -1.12
N ALA A 167 -9.36 -3.96 -2.03
CA ALA A 167 -9.68 -3.61 -3.40
C ALA A 167 -10.81 -2.57 -3.45
N ARG A 168 -10.73 -1.66 -4.43
CA ARG A 168 -11.75 -0.65 -4.73
C ARG A 168 -12.41 -0.85 -6.07
N ARG A 169 -12.01 -1.88 -6.78
CA ARG A 169 -12.54 -2.27 -8.07
C ARG A 169 -12.21 -3.73 -8.34
N GLU A 170 -12.96 -4.33 -9.21
CA GLU A 170 -12.63 -5.62 -9.78
C GLU A 170 -11.55 -5.47 -10.87
N ARG A 171 -10.77 -6.52 -11.06
CA ARG A 171 -9.80 -6.66 -12.13
C ARG A 171 -9.86 -8.08 -12.66
N GLU A 172 -9.81 -8.22 -13.98
CA GLU A 172 -9.74 -9.52 -14.64
C GLU A 172 -8.55 -10.35 -14.11
N ASN A 173 -8.78 -11.65 -13.87
CA ASN A 173 -7.80 -12.60 -13.32
C ASN A 173 -7.32 -12.31 -11.88
N TRP A 174 -8.06 -11.50 -11.13
CA TRP A 174 -7.84 -11.23 -9.72
C TRP A 174 -9.11 -11.48 -8.91
N ASP A 175 -9.00 -12.26 -7.85
CA ASP A 175 -9.97 -12.23 -6.79
C ASP A 175 -9.78 -10.97 -5.95
N VAL A 176 -10.85 -10.48 -5.34
CA VAL A 176 -10.83 -9.20 -4.60
C VAL A 176 -11.44 -9.36 -3.21
N TRP A 177 -10.92 -8.59 -2.27
CA TRP A 177 -11.51 -8.39 -0.95
C TRP A 177 -11.40 -6.92 -0.55
N GLY A 178 -12.52 -6.29 -0.23
CA GLY A 178 -12.56 -4.86 0.13
C GLY A 178 -13.97 -4.35 0.38
N ASN A 179 -14.06 -3.13 0.92
CA ASN A 179 -15.35 -2.52 1.26
C ASN A 179 -16.07 -1.87 0.07
N GLU A 180 -15.39 -1.68 -1.06
CA GLU A 180 -15.93 -1.00 -2.25
C GLU A 180 -16.20 -1.99 -3.40
N VAL A 181 -16.06 -3.29 -3.16
CA VAL A 181 -16.26 -4.38 -4.14
C VAL A 181 -17.05 -5.53 -3.53
N GLU A 182 -17.69 -6.35 -4.37
CA GLU A 182 -18.20 -7.65 -3.96
C GLU A 182 -17.01 -8.60 -3.71
N SER A 183 -16.80 -8.97 -2.45
CA SER A 183 -15.61 -9.73 -2.06
C SER A 183 -15.68 -11.17 -2.52
N SER A 184 -14.64 -11.66 -3.20
CA SER A 184 -14.49 -13.05 -3.66
C SER A 184 -14.17 -14.01 -2.52
N VAL A 185 -13.69 -13.49 -1.38
CA VAL A 185 -13.25 -14.28 -0.21
C VAL A 185 -13.73 -13.65 1.10
N ALA A 186 -13.81 -14.47 2.15
CA ALA A 186 -14.03 -14.02 3.54
C ALA A 186 -12.70 -14.04 4.32
N LEU A 187 -12.51 -13.06 5.20
CA LEU A 187 -11.36 -12.90 6.10
C LEU A 187 -11.81 -12.88 7.55
#